data_3ead2cd49e5c1762f059e34173015f9d
#
_entry.id   3ead2cd49e5c1762f059e34173015f9d
#
_cell.length_a   1.000
_cell.length_b   1.000
_cell.length_c   1.000
_cell.angle_alpha   90.00
_cell.angle_beta   90.00
_cell.angle_gamma   90.00
#
_symmetry.space_group_name_H-M   'P 1'
#
loop_
_entity.id
_entity.type
_entity.pdbx_description
1 polymer ?
#
loop_
_entity_poly.entity_id
_entity_poly.type
_entity_poly.pdbx_seq_one_letter_code
_entity_poly.pdbx_strand_id
1 'polypeptide(L)'
;MIEANGLSKSFRKKGAGRKESLIKAVENVNFFAGDGVITGLLGPNGAGKSTTLRILATLISADTGSAIVDGFDVNKAPEKVRQSIGFLPHNSGIYPRMTARENIQYYANIVGLARKQSKKKISALIETLDMDDFADRRAEGFSQGQKTKVALARALVHEPKTLMLDEPTNGLDVMATRSLRKIIRRLRDEGHCILFSSHIMQEVAALCDHVAIISDGAIAISDSIEGIRERTGQQDLEDAFVIAIGEQLEEDA
;
A
#
# COMPACT_ATOMS: atom_id res chain seq x y z
N MET A 1 -2.50 0.64 13.47
CA MET A 1 -3.71 1.34 12.93
C MET A 1 -3.34 2.67 12.29
N ILE A 2 -4.17 3.17 11.35
CA ILE A 2 -3.97 4.45 10.63
C ILE A 2 -5.24 5.30 10.79
N GLU A 3 -5.04 6.59 11.14
CA GLU A 3 -6.09 7.60 11.14
C GLU A 3 -5.64 8.78 10.28
N ALA A 4 -6.38 9.10 9.23
CA ALA A 4 -6.14 10.25 8.36
C ALA A 4 -7.26 11.27 8.52
N ASN A 5 -6.92 12.52 8.81
CA ASN A 5 -7.86 13.59 9.10
C ASN A 5 -7.54 14.84 8.27
N GLY A 6 -8.37 15.11 7.25
CA GLY A 6 -8.31 16.31 6.42
C GLY A 6 -7.02 16.47 5.62
N LEU A 7 -6.37 15.35 5.26
CA LEU A 7 -5.10 15.40 4.53
C LEU A 7 -5.27 16.08 3.17
N SER A 8 -4.43 17.07 2.88
CA SER A 8 -4.39 17.72 1.58
C SER A 8 -2.95 17.90 1.11
N LYS A 9 -2.75 17.75 -0.22
CA LYS A 9 -1.44 17.93 -0.86
C LYS A 9 -1.58 18.43 -2.28
N SER A 10 -0.84 19.48 -2.58
CA SER A 10 -0.77 20.04 -3.92
C SER A 10 0.67 20.05 -4.44
N PHE A 11 0.83 19.88 -5.73
CA PHE A 11 2.13 19.96 -6.41
C PHE A 11 2.12 21.06 -7.45
N ARG A 12 3.25 21.74 -7.59
CA ARG A 12 3.46 22.73 -8.66
C ARG A 12 3.85 22.03 -9.95
N LYS A 13 3.07 22.20 -11.00
CA LYS A 13 3.42 21.75 -12.35
C LYS A 13 3.95 22.92 -13.15
N LYS A 14 5.19 22.82 -13.62
CA LYS A 14 5.74 23.78 -14.59
C LYS A 14 5.07 23.51 -15.95
N GLY A 15 4.20 24.43 -16.39
CA GLY A 15 3.64 24.39 -17.74
C GLY A 15 4.67 24.83 -18.80
N ALA A 16 4.49 24.37 -20.02
CA ALA A 16 5.21 24.93 -21.19
C ALA A 16 4.76 26.39 -21.35
N GLY A 17 5.61 27.34 -20.96
CA GLY A 17 5.34 28.77 -21.05
C GLY A 17 4.92 29.44 -19.74
N ARG A 18 5.84 29.58 -18.79
CA ARG A 18 5.80 30.46 -17.57
C ARG A 18 4.56 30.46 -16.64
N LYS A 19 3.46 29.78 -16.92
CA LYS A 19 2.35 29.64 -15.96
C LYS A 19 2.54 28.37 -15.13
N GLU A 20 2.85 28.53 -13.86
CA GLU A 20 2.78 27.44 -12.87
C GLU A 20 1.30 27.14 -12.61
N SER A 21 0.90 25.88 -12.72
CA SER A 21 -0.40 25.41 -12.27
C SER A 21 -0.23 24.57 -11.00
N LEU A 22 -1.14 24.74 -10.04
CA LEU A 22 -1.22 23.89 -8.86
C LEU A 22 -2.12 22.69 -9.20
N ILE A 23 -1.58 21.49 -8.98
CA ILE A 23 -2.37 20.24 -9.07
C ILE A 23 -2.64 19.79 -7.65
N LYS A 24 -3.90 19.77 -7.25
CA LYS A 24 -4.34 19.15 -6.00
C LYS A 24 -4.30 17.62 -6.18
N ALA A 25 -3.34 16.96 -5.55
CA ALA A 25 -3.20 15.51 -5.65
C ALA A 25 -3.97 14.78 -4.54
N VAL A 26 -4.20 15.46 -3.42
CA VAL A 26 -5.00 14.98 -2.28
C VAL A 26 -5.76 16.18 -1.73
N GLU A 27 -7.05 16.05 -1.48
CA GLU A 27 -7.93 17.11 -1.00
C GLU A 27 -8.85 16.57 0.09
N ASN A 28 -8.63 17.03 1.33
CA ASN A 28 -9.45 16.71 2.51
C ASN A 28 -9.70 15.21 2.72
N VAL A 29 -8.65 14.37 2.53
CA VAL A 29 -8.77 12.92 2.68
C VAL A 29 -8.93 12.54 4.14
N ASN A 30 -10.01 11.79 4.43
CA ASN A 30 -10.37 11.27 5.75
C ASN A 30 -10.66 9.79 5.64
N PHE A 31 -9.95 8.95 6.37
CA PHE A 31 -10.26 7.51 6.50
C PHE A 31 -9.56 6.90 7.71
N PHE A 32 -10.00 5.69 8.05
CA PHE A 32 -9.45 4.87 9.12
C PHE A 32 -9.06 3.49 8.58
N ALA A 33 -7.92 2.94 9.05
CA ALA A 33 -7.52 1.56 8.81
C ALA A 33 -7.14 0.89 10.14
N GLY A 34 -7.88 -0.17 10.48
CA GLY A 34 -7.76 -0.88 11.76
C GLY A 34 -6.67 -1.93 11.78
N ASP A 35 -6.29 -2.36 12.99
CA ASP A 35 -5.40 -3.50 13.20
C ASP A 35 -6.13 -4.80 12.87
N GLY A 36 -5.45 -5.78 12.29
CA GLY A 36 -6.03 -7.05 11.87
C GLY A 36 -7.06 -6.92 10.73
N VAL A 37 -6.98 -5.83 9.95
CA VAL A 37 -7.89 -5.51 8.85
C VAL A 37 -7.11 -5.14 7.60
N ILE A 38 -7.58 -5.57 6.43
CA ILE A 38 -7.09 -5.12 5.13
C ILE A 38 -8.00 -3.99 4.64
N THR A 39 -7.48 -2.77 4.63
CA THR A 39 -8.18 -1.60 4.08
C THR A 39 -7.68 -1.32 2.68
N GLY A 40 -8.56 -1.34 1.69
CA GLY A 40 -8.27 -1.01 0.29
C GLY A 40 -8.41 0.49 0.04
N LEU A 41 -7.40 1.12 -0.55
CA LEU A 41 -7.51 2.45 -1.13
C LEU A 41 -7.70 2.30 -2.64
N LEU A 42 -8.96 2.32 -3.09
CA LEU A 42 -9.37 2.04 -4.46
C LEU A 42 -9.59 3.34 -5.24
N GLY A 43 -9.10 3.40 -6.46
CA GLY A 43 -9.36 4.54 -7.35
C GLY A 43 -8.52 4.48 -8.63
N PRO A 44 -8.84 5.30 -9.64
CA PRO A 44 -8.13 5.33 -10.91
C PRO A 44 -6.69 5.83 -10.75
N ASN A 45 -5.92 5.71 -11.83
CA ASN A 45 -4.58 6.26 -11.88
C ASN A 45 -4.65 7.80 -11.77
N GLY A 46 -3.82 8.37 -10.90
CA GLY A 46 -3.83 9.81 -10.63
C GLY A 46 -4.82 10.27 -9.55
N ALA A 47 -5.67 9.40 -9.01
CA ALA A 47 -6.65 9.74 -7.97
C ALA A 47 -6.06 10.16 -6.61
N GLY A 48 -4.73 10.05 -6.41
CA GLY A 48 -4.09 10.46 -5.15
C GLY A 48 -3.65 9.32 -4.25
N LYS A 49 -3.90 8.03 -4.60
CA LYS A 49 -3.55 6.85 -3.80
C LYS A 49 -2.10 6.84 -3.32
N SER A 50 -1.14 6.81 -4.25
CA SER A 50 0.30 6.79 -3.90
C SER A 50 0.75 8.04 -3.16
N THR A 51 0.13 9.20 -3.41
CA THR A 51 0.41 10.45 -2.67
C THR A 51 -0.03 10.30 -1.23
N THR A 52 -1.23 9.78 -0.98
CA THR A 52 -1.75 9.51 0.36
C THR A 52 -0.85 8.52 1.11
N LEU A 53 -0.48 7.38 0.49
CA LEU A 53 0.43 6.42 1.11
C LEU A 53 1.79 7.05 1.46
N ARG A 54 2.35 7.90 0.58
CA ARG A 54 3.63 8.57 0.84
C ARG A 54 3.55 9.58 1.97
N ILE A 55 2.42 10.27 2.16
CA ILE A 55 2.20 11.14 3.32
C ILE A 55 2.20 10.31 4.60
N LEU A 56 1.43 9.23 4.63
CA LEU A 56 1.33 8.31 5.79
C LEU A 56 2.67 7.65 6.11
N ALA A 57 3.45 7.28 5.09
CA ALA A 57 4.80 6.73 5.23
C ALA A 57 5.87 7.80 5.53
N THR A 58 5.49 9.05 5.74
CA THR A 58 6.39 10.18 6.04
C THR A 58 7.44 10.48 4.96
N LEU A 59 7.19 10.07 3.72
CA LEU A 59 8.08 10.35 2.57
C LEU A 59 7.86 11.75 2.00
N ILE A 60 6.66 12.31 2.15
CA ILE A 60 6.30 13.68 1.82
C ILE A 60 5.40 14.24 2.92
N SER A 61 5.45 15.54 3.15
CA SER A 61 4.57 16.22 4.11
C SER A 61 3.26 16.63 3.44
N ALA A 62 2.13 16.48 4.16
CA ALA A 62 0.88 17.11 3.76
C ALA A 62 1.00 18.65 3.84
N ASP A 63 0.19 19.35 3.04
CA ASP A 63 0.10 20.82 3.13
C ASP A 63 -0.84 21.23 4.28
N THR A 64 -1.91 20.45 4.49
CA THR A 64 -2.86 20.59 5.62
C THR A 64 -3.35 19.22 6.09
N GLY A 65 -3.98 19.20 7.27
CA GLY A 65 -4.48 18.00 7.89
C GLY A 65 -3.45 17.29 8.76
N SER A 66 -3.83 16.16 9.31
CA SER A 66 -2.98 15.34 10.18
C SER A 66 -3.21 13.85 9.93
N ALA A 67 -2.22 13.03 10.24
CA ALA A 67 -2.41 11.59 10.30
C ALA A 67 -1.66 11.01 11.49
N ILE A 68 -2.23 9.94 12.05
CA ILE A 68 -1.64 9.15 13.12
C ILE A 68 -1.46 7.72 12.60
N VAL A 69 -0.26 7.19 12.74
CA VAL A 69 0.07 5.80 12.41
C VAL A 69 0.65 5.14 13.64
N ASP A 70 0.02 4.06 14.09
CA ASP A 70 0.40 3.32 15.31
C ASP A 70 0.57 4.20 16.57
N GLY A 71 -0.27 5.25 16.68
CA GLY A 71 -0.24 6.22 17.77
C GLY A 71 0.78 7.36 17.60
N PHE A 72 1.51 7.41 16.47
CA PHE A 72 2.48 8.45 16.19
C PHE A 72 1.99 9.40 15.08
N ASP A 73 2.06 10.70 15.34
CA ASP A 73 1.77 11.76 14.36
C ASP A 73 2.85 11.78 13.26
N VAL A 74 2.44 11.69 12.00
CA VAL A 74 3.35 11.60 10.85
C VAL A 74 4.27 12.82 10.69
N ASN A 75 3.87 13.99 11.18
CA ASN A 75 4.63 15.21 11.10
C ASN A 75 5.52 15.44 12.35
N LYS A 76 5.02 15.06 13.54
CA LYS A 76 5.72 15.32 14.82
C LYS A 76 6.70 14.21 15.21
N ALA A 77 6.44 12.97 14.79
CA ALA A 77 7.25 11.81 15.15
C ALA A 77 7.54 10.90 13.94
N PRO A 78 8.03 11.43 12.79
CA PRO A 78 8.19 10.68 11.55
C PRO A 78 9.13 9.48 11.69
N GLU A 79 10.13 9.56 12.56
CA GLU A 79 11.07 8.44 12.79
C GLU A 79 10.38 7.25 13.48
N LYS A 80 9.48 7.53 14.45
CA LYS A 80 8.71 6.49 15.13
C LYS A 80 7.71 5.83 14.17
N VAL A 81 7.09 6.63 13.30
CA VAL A 81 6.24 6.09 12.22
C VAL A 81 7.04 5.16 11.32
N ARG A 82 8.20 5.59 10.81
CA ARG A 82 9.06 4.74 9.96
C ARG A 82 9.54 3.46 10.64
N GLN A 83 9.67 3.46 11.96
CA GLN A 83 10.01 2.25 12.72
C GLN A 83 8.84 1.28 12.89
N SER A 84 7.59 1.78 12.85
CA SER A 84 6.39 0.97 13.03
C SER A 84 5.78 0.44 11.73
N ILE A 85 6.15 1.01 10.58
CA ILE A 85 5.56 0.66 9.28
C ILE A 85 6.50 -0.16 8.40
N GLY A 86 5.93 -1.11 7.65
CA GLY A 86 6.53 -1.70 6.46
C GLY A 86 5.92 -1.05 5.21
N PHE A 87 6.73 -0.42 4.37
CA PHE A 87 6.27 0.21 3.16
C PHE A 87 6.78 -0.50 1.92
N LEU A 88 5.86 -0.95 1.06
CA LEU A 88 6.14 -1.50 -0.26
C LEU A 88 5.69 -0.49 -1.31
N PRO A 89 6.60 0.27 -1.92
CA PRO A 89 6.26 1.22 -2.96
C PRO A 89 5.99 0.50 -4.29
N HIS A 90 5.23 1.13 -5.18
CA HIS A 90 4.93 0.65 -6.52
C HIS A 90 6.19 0.18 -7.30
N ASN A 91 7.29 0.90 -7.19
CA ASN A 91 8.60 0.54 -7.73
C ASN A 91 9.57 0.24 -6.59
N SER A 92 9.74 -1.01 -6.24
CA SER A 92 10.47 -1.43 -5.04
C SER A 92 11.99 -1.46 -5.16
N GLY A 93 12.58 -1.18 -6.32
CA GLY A 93 14.02 -1.03 -6.53
C GLY A 93 14.87 -2.11 -5.85
N ILE A 94 14.90 -3.33 -6.40
CA ILE A 94 15.74 -4.42 -5.89
C ILE A 94 17.15 -4.29 -6.44
N TYR A 95 18.15 -4.62 -5.63
CA TYR A 95 19.55 -4.66 -6.07
C TYR A 95 19.80 -5.92 -6.90
N PRO A 96 19.96 -5.83 -8.23
CA PRO A 96 19.98 -7.01 -9.12
C PRO A 96 21.21 -7.89 -8.91
N ARG A 97 22.34 -7.32 -8.47
CA ARG A 97 23.60 -8.04 -8.23
C ARG A 97 23.65 -8.76 -6.90
N MET A 98 22.72 -8.46 -5.99
CA MET A 98 22.57 -9.13 -4.70
C MET A 98 21.60 -10.31 -4.83
N THR A 99 21.77 -11.34 -3.99
CA THR A 99 20.78 -12.40 -3.81
C THR A 99 19.52 -11.85 -3.14
N ALA A 100 18.41 -12.61 -3.13
CA ALA A 100 17.22 -12.22 -2.38
C ALA A 100 17.55 -12.04 -0.88
N ARG A 101 18.28 -13.01 -0.29
CA ARG A 101 18.73 -12.97 1.10
C ARG A 101 19.60 -11.73 1.41
N GLU A 102 20.53 -11.39 0.53
CA GLU A 102 21.39 -10.22 0.69
C GLU A 102 20.59 -8.90 0.58
N ASN A 103 19.61 -8.83 -0.31
CA ASN A 103 18.70 -7.70 -0.41
C ASN A 103 17.96 -7.46 0.92
N ILE A 104 17.44 -8.51 1.55
CA ILE A 104 16.74 -8.42 2.82
C ILE A 104 17.73 -8.08 3.96
N GLN A 105 18.90 -8.71 3.97
CA GLN A 105 19.95 -8.43 4.97
C GLN A 105 20.42 -6.98 4.92
N TYR A 106 20.54 -6.39 3.73
CA TYR A 106 20.90 -4.99 3.56
C TYR A 106 19.90 -4.06 4.26
N TYR A 107 18.60 -4.32 4.10
CA TYR A 107 17.55 -3.56 4.78
C TYR A 107 17.53 -3.81 6.29
N ALA A 108 17.74 -5.04 6.73
CA ALA A 108 17.88 -5.36 8.14
C ALA A 108 19.01 -4.56 8.80
N ASN A 109 20.12 -4.36 8.07
CA ASN A 109 21.24 -3.55 8.55
C ASN A 109 20.88 -2.05 8.62
N ILE A 110 20.14 -1.52 7.63
CA ILE A 110 19.69 -0.11 7.61
C ILE A 110 18.80 0.19 8.82
N VAL A 111 17.89 -0.73 9.16
CA VAL A 111 17.01 -0.56 10.33
C VAL A 111 17.70 -0.92 11.66
N GLY A 112 19.00 -1.22 11.65
CA GLY A 112 19.80 -1.41 12.86
C GLY A 112 19.65 -2.78 13.53
N LEU A 113 19.14 -3.81 12.84
CA LEU A 113 19.03 -5.16 13.41
C LEU A 113 20.41 -5.81 13.62
N ALA A 114 20.63 -6.36 14.80
CA ALA A 114 21.84 -7.11 15.08
C ALA A 114 21.95 -8.36 14.16
N ARG A 115 23.16 -8.67 13.68
CA ARG A 115 23.42 -9.73 12.68
C ARG A 115 22.84 -11.10 13.06
N LYS A 116 22.90 -11.48 14.34
CA LYS A 116 22.33 -12.76 14.82
C LYS A 116 20.81 -12.77 14.73
N GLN A 117 20.17 -11.65 15.07
CA GLN A 117 18.72 -11.48 15.03
C GLN A 117 18.22 -11.42 13.58
N SER A 118 18.89 -10.63 12.72
CA SER A 118 18.50 -10.50 11.30
C SER A 118 18.55 -11.83 10.56
N LYS A 119 19.59 -12.65 10.80
CA LYS A 119 19.67 -13.98 10.17
C LYS A 119 18.46 -14.87 10.49
N LYS A 120 18.04 -14.91 11.77
CA LYS A 120 16.87 -15.70 12.19
C LYS A 120 15.59 -15.19 11.51
N LYS A 121 15.37 -13.86 11.54
CA LYS A 121 14.18 -13.24 10.92
C LYS A 121 14.15 -13.45 9.40
N ILE A 122 15.29 -13.30 8.73
CA ILE A 122 15.39 -13.50 7.28
C ILE A 122 15.07 -14.94 6.91
N SER A 123 15.55 -15.93 7.66
CA SER A 123 15.23 -17.34 7.39
C SER A 123 13.73 -17.60 7.56
N ALA A 124 13.11 -17.08 8.61
CA ALA A 124 11.66 -17.19 8.82
C ALA A 124 10.85 -16.50 7.70
N LEU A 125 11.28 -15.32 7.24
CA LEU A 125 10.62 -14.61 6.14
C LEU A 125 10.74 -15.35 4.81
N ILE A 126 11.90 -15.97 4.53
CA ILE A 126 12.09 -16.78 3.32
C ILE A 126 11.09 -17.93 3.29
N GLU A 127 10.94 -18.66 4.38
CA GLU A 127 9.95 -19.73 4.54
C GLU A 127 8.51 -19.19 4.43
N THR A 128 8.19 -18.13 5.18
CA THR A 128 6.83 -17.53 5.20
C THR A 128 6.37 -17.05 3.83
N LEU A 129 7.30 -16.54 3.02
CA LEU A 129 7.02 -15.96 1.71
C LEU A 129 7.27 -16.94 0.54
N ASP A 130 7.52 -18.23 0.83
CA ASP A 130 7.86 -19.26 -0.17
C ASP A 130 8.97 -18.79 -1.11
N MET A 131 10.15 -18.49 -0.56
CA MET A 131 11.29 -17.95 -1.30
C MET A 131 12.48 -18.92 -1.36
N ASP A 132 12.36 -20.13 -0.81
CA ASP A 132 13.46 -21.09 -0.64
C ASP A 132 14.19 -21.39 -1.96
N ASP A 133 13.45 -21.55 -3.07
CA ASP A 133 14.00 -21.91 -4.38
C ASP A 133 14.89 -20.82 -4.99
N PHE A 134 14.79 -19.56 -4.52
CA PHE A 134 15.52 -18.45 -5.10
C PHE A 134 16.19 -17.52 -4.08
N ALA A 135 16.11 -17.82 -2.79
CA ALA A 135 16.65 -16.98 -1.71
C ALA A 135 18.14 -16.65 -1.90
N ASP A 136 18.93 -17.59 -2.38
CA ASP A 136 20.37 -17.49 -2.57
C ASP A 136 20.78 -17.26 -4.05
N ARG A 137 19.81 -17.02 -4.93
CA ARG A 137 20.03 -16.61 -6.31
C ARG A 137 20.12 -15.09 -6.40
N ARG A 138 20.92 -14.57 -7.35
CA ARG A 138 20.96 -13.13 -7.66
C ARG A 138 19.62 -12.67 -8.21
N ALA A 139 19.22 -11.46 -7.82
CA ALA A 139 17.93 -10.89 -8.20
C ALA A 139 17.86 -10.44 -9.68
N GLU A 140 19.01 -10.46 -10.39
CA GLU A 140 19.07 -10.29 -11.84
C GLU A 140 18.27 -11.43 -12.51
N GLY A 141 17.27 -11.06 -13.33
CA GLY A 141 16.39 -12.03 -13.99
C GLY A 141 15.22 -12.57 -13.13
N PHE A 142 14.99 -12.03 -11.95
CA PHE A 142 13.79 -12.38 -11.17
C PHE A 142 12.50 -11.95 -11.90
N SER A 143 11.48 -12.83 -11.83
CA SER A 143 10.12 -12.47 -12.23
C SER A 143 9.59 -11.32 -11.36
N GLN A 144 8.54 -10.64 -11.82
CA GLN A 144 7.92 -9.57 -11.03
C GLN A 144 7.40 -10.11 -9.68
N GLY A 145 6.83 -11.32 -9.65
CA GLY A 145 6.39 -11.97 -8.40
C GLY A 145 7.54 -12.23 -7.42
N GLN A 146 8.69 -12.71 -7.90
CA GLN A 146 9.88 -12.88 -7.07
C GLN A 146 10.40 -11.55 -6.53
N LYS A 147 10.42 -10.49 -7.36
CA LYS A 147 10.80 -9.13 -6.92
C LYS A 147 9.85 -8.60 -5.85
N THR A 148 8.55 -8.78 -6.02
CA THR A 148 7.54 -8.36 -5.05
C THR A 148 7.71 -9.09 -3.72
N LYS A 149 7.98 -10.41 -3.72
CA LYS A 149 8.26 -11.18 -2.50
C LYS A 149 9.50 -10.65 -1.76
N VAL A 150 10.60 -10.37 -2.48
CA VAL A 150 11.81 -9.77 -1.88
C VAL A 150 11.51 -8.39 -1.29
N ALA A 151 10.77 -7.55 -1.98
CA ALA A 151 10.39 -6.22 -1.51
C ALA A 151 9.49 -6.29 -0.26
N LEU A 152 8.55 -7.23 -0.23
CA LEU A 152 7.71 -7.48 0.93
C LEU A 152 8.53 -8.00 2.12
N ALA A 153 9.48 -8.92 1.88
CA ALA A 153 10.39 -9.39 2.93
C ALA A 153 11.23 -8.26 3.52
N ARG A 154 11.69 -7.31 2.69
CA ARG A 154 12.39 -6.10 3.15
C ARG A 154 11.50 -5.22 4.03
N ALA A 155 10.23 -5.06 3.64
CA ALA A 155 9.26 -4.29 4.40
C ALA A 155 8.91 -4.95 5.75
N LEU A 156 9.01 -6.28 5.85
CA LEU A 156 8.64 -7.07 7.04
C LEU A 156 9.81 -7.34 8.01
N VAL A 157 11.08 -7.15 7.59
CA VAL A 157 12.25 -7.65 8.34
C VAL A 157 12.39 -7.09 9.77
N HIS A 158 11.84 -5.91 10.02
CA HIS A 158 11.83 -5.26 11.34
C HIS A 158 10.53 -5.48 12.13
N GLU A 159 9.63 -6.37 11.63
CA GLU A 159 8.35 -6.74 12.27
C GLU A 159 7.44 -5.52 12.51
N PRO A 160 7.11 -4.76 11.46
CA PRO A 160 6.24 -3.59 11.59
C PRO A 160 4.83 -4.01 11.99
N LYS A 161 4.11 -3.13 12.70
CA LYS A 161 2.68 -3.35 13.02
C LYS A 161 1.78 -3.04 11.83
N THR A 162 2.13 -2.03 11.05
CA THR A 162 1.35 -1.54 9.92
C THR A 162 2.10 -1.78 8.62
N LEU A 163 1.40 -2.30 7.61
CA LEU A 163 1.91 -2.51 6.26
C LEU A 163 1.17 -1.58 5.28
N MET A 164 1.93 -0.85 4.49
CA MET A 164 1.41 -0.01 3.41
C MET A 164 1.92 -0.54 2.08
N LEU A 165 1.01 -1.00 1.22
CA LEU A 165 1.31 -1.70 -0.03
C LEU A 165 0.77 -0.88 -1.21
N ASP A 166 1.66 -0.26 -1.97
CA ASP A 166 1.29 0.58 -3.12
C ASP A 166 1.27 -0.24 -4.41
N GLU A 167 0.07 -0.63 -4.87
CA GLU A 167 -0.19 -1.46 -6.05
C GLU A 167 0.68 -2.74 -6.12
N PRO A 168 0.71 -3.58 -5.06
CA PRO A 168 1.67 -4.68 -4.95
C PRO A 168 1.43 -5.82 -5.94
N THR A 169 0.26 -5.88 -6.57
CA THR A 169 -0.14 -6.89 -7.56
C THR A 169 0.15 -6.47 -9.00
N ASN A 170 0.55 -5.21 -9.22
CA ASN A 170 0.76 -4.68 -10.55
C ASN A 170 1.88 -5.45 -11.30
N GLY A 171 1.56 -5.90 -12.53
CA GLY A 171 2.47 -6.68 -13.37
C GLY A 171 2.70 -8.12 -12.92
N LEU A 172 1.93 -8.63 -11.95
CA LEU A 172 1.95 -10.04 -11.55
C LEU A 172 1.06 -10.88 -12.46
N ASP A 173 1.48 -12.11 -12.71
CA ASP A 173 0.61 -13.13 -13.28
C ASP A 173 -0.43 -13.63 -12.24
N VAL A 174 -1.39 -14.43 -12.72
CA VAL A 174 -2.49 -14.93 -11.89
C VAL A 174 -1.99 -15.74 -10.68
N MET A 175 -0.94 -16.56 -10.87
CA MET A 175 -0.44 -17.44 -9.80
C MET A 175 0.34 -16.63 -8.75
N ALA A 176 1.16 -15.66 -9.18
CA ALA A 176 1.86 -14.75 -8.29
C ALA A 176 0.88 -13.87 -7.50
N THR A 177 -0.17 -13.36 -8.15
CA THR A 177 -1.25 -12.60 -7.48
C THR A 177 -1.96 -13.44 -6.42
N ARG A 178 -2.31 -14.70 -6.73
CA ARG A 178 -2.93 -15.63 -5.75
C ARG A 178 -2.01 -15.93 -4.57
N SER A 179 -0.71 -16.14 -4.83
CA SER A 179 0.29 -16.37 -3.77
C SER A 179 0.39 -15.13 -2.88
N LEU A 180 0.51 -13.92 -3.46
CA LEU A 180 0.62 -12.68 -2.71
C LEU A 180 -0.64 -12.42 -1.85
N ARG A 181 -1.85 -12.65 -2.38
CA ARG A 181 -3.10 -12.52 -1.60
C ARG A 181 -3.14 -13.45 -0.39
N LYS A 182 -2.65 -14.70 -0.52
CA LYS A 182 -2.54 -15.62 0.63
C LYS A 182 -1.61 -15.08 1.71
N ILE A 183 -0.47 -14.54 1.30
CA ILE A 183 0.51 -13.93 2.21
C ILE A 183 -0.13 -12.73 2.94
N ILE A 184 -0.78 -11.82 2.21
CA ILE A 184 -1.41 -10.62 2.79
C ILE A 184 -2.51 -11.02 3.80
N ARG A 185 -3.35 -12.01 3.48
CA ARG A 185 -4.37 -12.52 4.42
C ARG A 185 -3.73 -13.10 5.69
N ARG A 186 -2.67 -13.89 5.55
CA ARG A 186 -1.94 -14.42 6.70
C ARG A 186 -1.40 -13.31 7.59
N LEU A 187 -0.81 -12.26 7.02
CA LEU A 187 -0.31 -11.11 7.79
C LEU A 187 -1.45 -10.38 8.52
N ARG A 188 -2.63 -10.23 7.88
CA ARG A 188 -3.83 -9.72 8.55
C ARG A 188 -4.22 -10.59 9.74
N ASP A 189 -4.25 -11.91 9.56
CA ASP A 189 -4.64 -12.87 10.60
C ASP A 189 -3.61 -12.90 11.75
N GLU A 190 -2.37 -12.52 11.49
CA GLU A 190 -1.31 -12.27 12.49
C GLU A 190 -1.47 -10.92 13.20
N GLY A 191 -2.48 -10.11 12.85
CA GLY A 191 -2.86 -8.85 13.52
C GLY A 191 -2.30 -7.58 12.90
N HIS A 192 -1.62 -7.67 11.75
CA HIS A 192 -1.12 -6.47 11.07
C HIS A 192 -2.26 -5.57 10.57
N CYS A 193 -2.12 -4.26 10.73
CA CYS A 193 -2.89 -3.28 9.97
C CYS A 193 -2.36 -3.23 8.54
N ILE A 194 -3.20 -3.43 7.54
CA ILE A 194 -2.77 -3.46 6.13
C ILE A 194 -3.53 -2.41 5.32
N LEU A 195 -2.82 -1.43 4.78
CA LEU A 195 -3.33 -0.48 3.81
C LEU A 195 -2.84 -0.88 2.41
N PHE A 196 -3.78 -1.28 1.55
CA PHE A 196 -3.53 -1.81 0.22
C PHE A 196 -4.08 -0.86 -0.84
N SER A 197 -3.26 -0.29 -1.73
CA SER A 197 -3.77 0.49 -2.85
C SER A 197 -3.91 -0.35 -4.11
N SER A 198 -4.98 -0.13 -4.86
CA SER A 198 -5.19 -0.73 -6.18
C SER A 198 -6.11 0.15 -7.04
N HIS A 199 -6.00 -0.02 -8.35
CA HIS A 199 -6.98 0.47 -9.33
C HIS A 199 -7.83 -0.67 -9.89
N ILE A 200 -7.63 -1.91 -9.42
CA ILE A 200 -8.32 -3.13 -9.90
C ILE A 200 -9.36 -3.53 -8.86
N MET A 201 -10.63 -3.36 -9.20
CA MET A 201 -11.77 -3.57 -8.29
C MET A 201 -11.90 -5.02 -7.85
N GLN A 202 -11.69 -5.98 -8.76
CA GLN A 202 -11.74 -7.41 -8.45
C GLN A 202 -10.67 -7.82 -7.43
N GLU A 203 -9.54 -7.12 -7.38
CA GLU A 203 -8.51 -7.39 -6.37
C GLU A 203 -8.95 -6.91 -5.00
N VAL A 204 -9.51 -5.70 -4.94
CA VAL A 204 -10.02 -5.11 -3.71
C VAL A 204 -11.19 -5.93 -3.17
N ALA A 205 -12.16 -6.28 -4.02
CA ALA A 205 -13.28 -7.14 -3.64
C ALA A 205 -12.85 -8.52 -3.11
N ALA A 206 -11.77 -9.09 -3.66
CA ALA A 206 -11.29 -10.40 -3.25
C ALA A 206 -10.40 -10.38 -2.00
N LEU A 207 -9.86 -9.22 -1.59
CA LEU A 207 -8.82 -9.16 -0.56
C LEU A 207 -9.19 -8.29 0.64
N CYS A 208 -9.88 -7.17 0.42
CA CYS A 208 -10.08 -6.15 1.43
C CYS A 208 -11.31 -6.42 2.30
N ASP A 209 -11.22 -6.06 3.57
CA ASP A 209 -12.33 -6.09 4.54
C ASP A 209 -13.08 -4.74 4.50
N HIS A 210 -12.33 -3.63 4.36
CA HIS A 210 -12.82 -2.26 4.20
C HIS A 210 -12.23 -1.61 2.95
N VAL A 211 -12.96 -0.68 2.36
CA VAL A 211 -12.54 0.05 1.15
C VAL A 211 -12.80 1.54 1.33
N ALA A 212 -11.78 2.34 1.03
CA ALA A 212 -11.90 3.79 0.83
C ALA A 212 -11.75 4.07 -0.67
N ILE A 213 -12.83 4.51 -1.31
CA ILE A 213 -12.84 4.90 -2.73
C ILE A 213 -12.35 6.33 -2.83
N ILE A 214 -11.26 6.55 -3.58
CA ILE A 214 -10.67 7.86 -3.83
C ILE A 214 -10.79 8.23 -5.31
N SER A 215 -11.32 9.42 -5.57
CA SER A 215 -11.39 10.02 -6.91
C SER A 215 -11.01 11.50 -6.80
N ASP A 216 -10.28 12.02 -7.79
CA ASP A 216 -9.85 13.43 -7.86
C ASP A 216 -9.23 13.97 -6.57
N GLY A 217 -8.49 13.11 -5.85
CA GLY A 217 -7.82 13.46 -4.62
C GLY A 217 -8.68 13.42 -3.35
N ALA A 218 -9.98 13.13 -3.44
CA ALA A 218 -10.90 13.08 -2.31
C ALA A 218 -11.48 11.68 -2.09
N ILE A 219 -11.84 11.35 -0.84
CA ILE A 219 -12.57 10.11 -0.53
C ILE A 219 -14.04 10.32 -0.84
N ALA A 220 -14.56 9.55 -1.81
CA ALA A 220 -15.97 9.54 -2.18
C ALA A 220 -16.80 8.72 -1.19
N ILE A 221 -16.32 7.56 -0.80
CA ILE A 221 -16.96 6.65 0.18
C ILE A 221 -15.89 5.84 0.91
N SER A 222 -16.13 5.54 2.18
CA SER A 222 -15.29 4.62 2.97
C SER A 222 -16.19 3.77 3.85
N ASP A 223 -16.17 2.44 3.60
CA ASP A 223 -17.01 1.47 4.32
C ASP A 223 -16.48 0.03 4.11
N SER A 224 -17.14 -0.97 4.71
CA SER A 224 -17.00 -2.36 4.31
C SER A 224 -17.51 -2.56 2.87
N ILE A 225 -17.14 -3.66 2.22
CA ILE A 225 -17.63 -3.98 0.86
C ILE A 225 -19.15 -4.08 0.85
N GLU A 226 -19.74 -4.72 1.89
CA GLU A 226 -21.19 -4.83 2.07
C GLU A 226 -21.81 -3.45 2.28
N GLY A 227 -21.23 -2.61 3.13
CA GLY A 227 -21.72 -1.25 3.37
C GLY A 227 -21.69 -0.38 2.12
N ILE A 228 -20.67 -0.52 1.27
CA ILE A 228 -20.61 0.17 -0.04
C ILE A 228 -21.76 -0.31 -0.95
N ARG A 229 -21.99 -1.62 -1.04
CA ARG A 229 -23.10 -2.20 -1.83
C ARG A 229 -24.47 -1.71 -1.36
N GLU A 230 -24.71 -1.70 -0.06
CA GLU A 230 -25.95 -1.20 0.54
C GLU A 230 -26.16 0.29 0.25
N ARG A 231 -25.11 1.11 0.37
CA ARG A 231 -25.21 2.57 0.16
C ARG A 231 -25.37 2.98 -1.29
N THR A 232 -24.80 2.20 -2.22
CA THR A 232 -24.89 2.46 -3.67
C THR A 232 -26.06 1.73 -4.32
N GLY A 233 -26.62 0.71 -3.67
CA GLY A 233 -27.66 -0.16 -4.23
C GLY A 233 -27.13 -1.14 -5.29
N GLN A 234 -25.81 -1.28 -5.43
CA GLN A 234 -25.17 -2.10 -6.45
C GLN A 234 -24.53 -3.35 -5.84
N GLN A 235 -24.69 -4.50 -6.52
CA GLN A 235 -24.06 -5.76 -6.11
C GLN A 235 -22.63 -5.88 -6.65
N ASP A 236 -22.38 -5.36 -7.84
CA ASP A 236 -21.04 -5.27 -8.43
C ASP A 236 -20.26 -4.09 -7.86
N LEU A 237 -18.97 -4.29 -7.59
CA LEU A 237 -18.14 -3.23 -7.01
C LEU A 237 -17.72 -2.18 -8.07
N GLU A 238 -17.72 -2.54 -9.34
CA GLU A 238 -17.44 -1.60 -10.44
C GLU A 238 -18.59 -0.61 -10.59
N ASP A 239 -19.83 -1.10 -10.59
CA ASP A 239 -21.04 -0.26 -10.61
C ASP A 239 -21.13 0.60 -9.35
N ALA A 240 -20.85 -0.02 -8.18
CA ALA A 240 -20.82 0.70 -6.90
C ALA A 240 -19.78 1.83 -6.91
N PHE A 241 -18.63 1.62 -7.55
CA PHE A 241 -17.59 2.62 -7.69
C PHE A 241 -18.07 3.80 -8.57
N VAL A 242 -18.66 3.52 -9.73
CA VAL A 242 -19.18 4.54 -10.66
C VAL A 242 -20.20 5.45 -9.96
N ILE A 243 -21.14 4.85 -9.23
CA ILE A 243 -22.14 5.61 -8.43
C ILE A 243 -21.46 6.41 -7.31
N ALA A 244 -20.49 5.83 -6.60
CA ALA A 244 -19.81 6.49 -5.49
C ALA A 244 -19.07 7.77 -5.92
N ILE A 245 -18.51 7.80 -7.14
CA ILE A 245 -17.84 8.98 -7.69
C ILE A 245 -18.80 9.99 -8.35
N GLY A 246 -20.11 9.70 -8.39
CA GLY A 246 -21.14 10.59 -8.91
C GLY A 246 -21.32 10.52 -10.44
N GLU A 247 -20.80 9.48 -11.09
CA GLU A 247 -21.05 9.21 -12.50
C GLU A 247 -22.33 8.38 -12.69
N GLN A 248 -22.98 8.51 -13.86
CA GLN A 248 -24.12 7.66 -14.21
C GLN A 248 -23.62 6.36 -14.82
N LEU A 249 -24.26 5.25 -14.48
CA LEU A 249 -24.00 3.97 -15.15
C LEU A 249 -24.42 4.12 -16.63
N GLU A 250 -23.54 3.75 -17.55
CA GLU A 250 -23.94 3.59 -18.95
C GLU A 250 -24.93 2.40 -19.00
N GLU A 251 -26.15 2.65 -19.48
CA GLU A 251 -27.09 1.57 -19.75
C GLU A 251 -26.52 0.75 -20.90
N ASP A 252 -26.14 -0.50 -20.62
CA ASP A 252 -25.73 -1.46 -21.64
C ASP A 252 -26.87 -1.61 -22.67
N ALA A 253 -26.62 -1.14 -23.90
CA ALA A 253 -27.54 -1.19 -25.02
C ALA A 253 -27.46 -2.54 -25.76
#